data_0938871d4099a5c5f65a656cf21318d6
#
_entry.id   0938871d4099a5c5f65a656cf21318d6
#
_cell.length_a   1.000
_cell.length_b   1.000
_cell.length_c   1.000
_cell.angle_alpha   90.00
_cell.angle_beta   90.00
_cell.angle_gamma   90.00
#
_symmetry.space_group_name_H-M   'P 1'
#
loop_
_entity.id
_entity.type
_entity.pdbx_description
1 polymer ?
#
loop_
_entity_poly.entity_id
_entity_poly.type
_entity_poly.pdbx_seq_one_letter_code
_entity_poly.pdbx_strand_id
1 'polypeptide(L)'
;MNEQAIRPSQGDVEFQRRLYEDPNPTRRGLHSTRRDWVLDQATANSKVNDRVLEVGVGCGVFTEALAAAGRRVSAVDINPAFLDNVAALEAVDIYLKDATRPLELGDHDLAICSEVLEHVPPDRSQAMLDSLHGALRPGGTLVLTTPQRFASVELVARLFRFKPVLALARRLYGSADELGHINLLTAGQLEGQIAKAGFTIAARRRFGFYLPVIAEFAGKPGAALLRGIEQAIRPLPIVRGLLWTQAYVLRRTA
;
A
#
# COMPACT_ATOMS: atom_id res chain seq x y z
N MET A 1 -12.72 -24.69 -13.22
CA MET A 1 -12.62 -24.32 -11.80
C MET A 1 -12.97 -22.84 -11.73
N ASN A 2 -14.10 -22.52 -11.08
CA ASN A 2 -14.65 -21.16 -11.04
C ASN A 2 -13.74 -20.23 -10.22
N GLU A 3 -13.01 -19.35 -10.88
CA GLU A 3 -12.53 -18.10 -10.28
C GLU A 3 -13.74 -17.16 -10.08
N GLN A 4 -14.49 -17.38 -9.04
CA GLN A 4 -15.29 -16.32 -8.46
C GLN A 4 -14.33 -15.40 -7.70
N ALA A 5 -13.71 -14.45 -8.41
CA ALA A 5 -13.16 -13.29 -7.77
C ALA A 5 -14.28 -12.67 -6.93
N ILE A 6 -14.13 -12.66 -5.63
CA ILE A 6 -15.02 -11.96 -4.70
C ILE A 6 -14.95 -10.49 -5.13
N ARG A 7 -16.03 -9.98 -5.76
CA ARG A 7 -16.13 -8.56 -6.11
C ARG A 7 -16.30 -7.79 -4.80
N PRO A 8 -15.36 -6.93 -4.42
CA PRO A 8 -15.54 -6.07 -3.27
C PRO A 8 -16.83 -5.26 -3.44
N SER A 9 -17.53 -5.03 -2.34
CA SER A 9 -18.79 -4.31 -2.29
C SER A 9 -18.57 -2.84 -1.90
N GLN A 10 -19.60 -2.02 -1.98
CA GLN A 10 -19.59 -0.65 -1.43
C GLN A 10 -19.12 -0.64 0.04
N GLY A 11 -19.40 -1.70 0.80
CA GLY A 11 -18.95 -1.89 2.17
C GLY A 11 -17.43 -1.95 2.32
N ASP A 12 -16.70 -2.37 1.29
CA ASP A 12 -15.24 -2.44 1.32
C ASP A 12 -14.61 -1.05 1.19
N VAL A 13 -15.21 -0.13 0.42
CA VAL A 13 -14.79 1.28 0.34
C VAL A 13 -14.92 1.94 1.70
N GLU A 14 -16.08 1.79 2.36
CA GLU A 14 -16.31 2.32 3.70
C GLU A 14 -15.40 1.69 4.75
N PHE A 15 -15.16 0.38 4.66
CA PHE A 15 -14.24 -0.30 5.56
C PHE A 15 -12.84 0.29 5.46
N GLN A 16 -12.30 0.47 4.25
CA GLN A 16 -10.98 1.05 4.05
C GLN A 16 -10.93 2.51 4.54
N ARG A 17 -11.97 3.30 4.31
CA ARG A 17 -12.06 4.69 4.78
C ARG A 17 -12.03 4.76 6.31
N ARG A 18 -12.74 3.86 6.99
CA ARG A 18 -12.74 3.75 8.46
C ARG A 18 -11.36 3.41 9.05
N LEU A 19 -10.43 2.80 8.31
CA LEU A 19 -9.08 2.54 8.81
C LEU A 19 -8.33 3.84 9.14
N TYR A 20 -8.61 4.93 8.44
CA TYR A 20 -8.05 6.25 8.70
C TYR A 20 -8.70 6.97 9.88
N GLU A 21 -9.88 6.54 10.28
CA GLU A 21 -10.68 7.07 11.39
C GLU A 21 -10.77 6.09 12.58
N ASP A 22 -10.03 5.00 12.53
CA ASP A 22 -10.09 3.93 13.53
C ASP A 22 -9.95 4.51 14.96
N PRO A 23 -10.84 4.18 15.89
CA PRO A 23 -10.74 4.64 17.28
C PRO A 23 -9.47 4.16 17.96
N ASN A 24 -8.89 3.04 17.52
CA ASN A 24 -7.61 2.56 18.02
C ASN A 24 -6.46 3.43 17.47
N PRO A 25 -5.73 4.15 18.35
CA PRO A 25 -4.70 5.11 17.91
C PRO A 25 -3.51 4.46 17.22
N THR A 26 -3.24 3.18 17.48
CA THR A 26 -2.15 2.44 16.81
C THR A 26 -2.56 2.09 15.40
N ARG A 27 -3.74 1.48 15.19
CA ARG A 27 -4.23 1.12 13.85
C ARG A 27 -4.38 2.36 12.98
N ARG A 28 -5.09 3.39 13.47
CA ARG A 28 -5.19 4.67 12.76
C ARG A 28 -3.81 5.25 12.42
N GLY A 29 -2.86 5.22 13.37
CA GLY A 29 -1.51 5.74 13.16
C GLY A 29 -0.74 5.01 12.07
N LEU A 30 -0.89 3.70 11.93
CA LEU A 30 -0.26 2.92 10.84
C LEU A 30 -0.74 3.39 9.47
N HIS A 31 -2.05 3.44 9.27
CA HIS A 31 -2.65 3.83 7.98
C HIS A 31 -2.39 5.31 7.67
N SER A 32 -2.55 6.21 8.65
CA SER A 32 -2.29 7.64 8.46
C SER A 32 -0.83 7.94 8.16
N THR A 33 0.13 7.30 8.86
CA THR A 33 1.56 7.51 8.60
C THR A 33 1.94 7.10 7.17
N ARG A 34 1.38 6.00 6.67
CA ARG A 34 1.60 5.56 5.28
C ARG A 34 0.99 6.55 4.30
N ARG A 35 -0.30 6.89 4.47
CA ARG A 35 -1.00 7.87 3.63
C ARG A 35 -0.22 9.18 3.55
N ASP A 36 0.12 9.74 4.69
CA ASP A 36 0.79 11.05 4.77
C ASP A 36 2.16 11.00 4.07
N TRP A 37 2.93 9.92 4.28
CA TRP A 37 4.20 9.73 3.58
C TRP A 37 4.02 9.63 2.06
N VAL A 38 3.04 8.88 1.58
CA VAL A 38 2.76 8.76 0.13
C VAL A 38 2.38 10.12 -0.46
N LEU A 39 1.52 10.88 0.21
CA LEU A 39 1.11 12.22 -0.24
C LEU A 39 2.26 13.22 -0.20
N ASP A 40 3.12 13.17 0.83
CA ASP A 40 4.34 13.99 0.91
C ASP A 40 5.26 13.69 -0.28
N GLN A 41 5.48 12.40 -0.60
CA GLN A 41 6.32 12.02 -1.74
C GLN A 41 5.66 12.40 -3.07
N ALA A 42 4.36 12.24 -3.22
CA ALA A 42 3.63 12.62 -4.41
C ALA A 42 3.72 14.15 -4.64
N THR A 43 3.54 14.93 -3.59
CA THR A 43 3.65 16.41 -3.65
C THR A 43 5.07 16.85 -3.98
N ALA A 44 6.08 16.22 -3.39
CA ALA A 44 7.48 16.56 -3.64
C ALA A 44 7.96 16.19 -5.07
N ASN A 45 7.29 15.23 -5.72
CA ASN A 45 7.70 14.68 -7.02
C ASN A 45 6.71 14.98 -8.16
N SER A 46 5.69 15.83 -7.93
CA SER A 46 4.76 16.29 -8.96
C SER A 46 4.31 17.72 -8.73
N LYS A 47 3.86 18.37 -9.80
CA LYS A 47 3.37 19.77 -9.82
C LYS A 47 1.88 19.81 -10.18
N VAL A 48 1.28 20.97 -10.05
CA VAL A 48 -0.07 21.26 -10.60
C VAL A 48 -0.07 20.96 -12.10
N ASN A 49 -1.12 20.32 -12.59
CA ASN A 49 -1.33 19.83 -13.96
C ASN A 49 -0.47 18.63 -14.37
N ASP A 50 0.45 18.12 -13.55
CA ASP A 50 1.15 16.86 -13.85
C ASP A 50 0.14 15.70 -13.95
N ARG A 51 0.47 14.74 -14.81
CA ARG A 51 -0.29 13.50 -14.98
C ARG A 51 0.15 12.48 -13.95
N VAL A 52 -0.76 12.08 -13.09
CA VAL A 52 -0.51 11.10 -12.04
C VAL A 52 -1.30 9.84 -12.31
N LEU A 53 -0.64 8.69 -12.30
CA LEU A 53 -1.25 7.38 -12.33
C LEU A 53 -1.42 6.86 -10.90
N GLU A 54 -2.62 6.46 -10.52
CA GLU A 54 -2.85 5.70 -9.29
C GLU A 54 -3.29 4.29 -9.65
N VAL A 55 -2.58 3.28 -9.14
CA VAL A 55 -2.93 1.87 -9.29
C VAL A 55 -3.33 1.31 -7.93
N GLY A 56 -4.57 0.81 -7.86
CA GLY A 56 -5.20 0.39 -6.62
C GLY A 56 -5.84 1.56 -5.88
N VAL A 57 -6.97 2.04 -6.40
CA VAL A 57 -7.67 3.24 -5.91
C VAL A 57 -8.23 3.05 -4.50
N GLY A 58 -8.74 1.86 -4.18
CA GLY A 58 -9.32 1.57 -2.88
C GLY A 58 -10.42 2.57 -2.50
N CYS A 59 -10.31 3.18 -1.32
CA CYS A 59 -11.28 4.19 -0.86
C CYS A 59 -11.07 5.59 -1.47
N GLY A 60 -10.15 5.77 -2.42
CA GLY A 60 -9.95 7.03 -3.15
C GLY A 60 -9.11 8.09 -2.43
N VAL A 61 -8.51 7.78 -1.30
CA VAL A 61 -7.84 8.77 -0.44
C VAL A 61 -6.69 9.51 -1.14
N PHE A 62 -5.96 8.85 -2.03
CA PHE A 62 -4.90 9.50 -2.81
C PHE A 62 -5.47 10.22 -4.03
N THR A 63 -6.41 9.61 -4.77
CA THR A 63 -7.10 10.22 -5.90
C THR A 63 -7.72 11.56 -5.49
N GLU A 64 -8.51 11.58 -4.40
CA GLU A 64 -9.17 12.79 -3.88
C GLU A 64 -8.14 13.90 -3.55
N ALA A 65 -7.07 13.54 -2.83
CA ALA A 65 -6.04 14.50 -2.42
C ALA A 65 -5.25 15.06 -3.61
N LEU A 66 -4.93 14.24 -4.59
CA LEU A 66 -4.17 14.64 -5.78
C LEU A 66 -5.00 15.51 -6.72
N ALA A 67 -6.26 15.14 -6.97
CA ALA A 67 -7.20 15.94 -7.77
C ALA A 67 -7.45 17.31 -7.12
N ALA A 68 -7.72 17.35 -5.81
CA ALA A 68 -7.87 18.59 -5.05
C ALA A 68 -6.61 19.47 -5.08
N ALA A 69 -5.43 18.87 -5.21
CA ALA A 69 -4.16 19.58 -5.36
C ALA A 69 -3.81 19.94 -6.83
N GLY A 70 -4.78 19.82 -7.74
CA GLY A 70 -4.67 20.26 -9.14
C GLY A 70 -3.86 19.33 -10.07
N ARG A 71 -3.73 18.03 -9.75
CA ARG A 71 -3.13 17.03 -10.63
C ARG A 71 -4.22 16.40 -11.50
N ARG A 72 -3.82 15.89 -12.67
CA ARG A 72 -4.68 15.07 -13.53
C ARG A 72 -4.46 13.60 -13.18
N VAL A 73 -5.47 12.93 -12.63
CA VAL A 73 -5.32 11.57 -12.11
C VAL A 73 -5.91 10.55 -13.06
N SER A 74 -5.09 9.58 -13.48
CA SER A 74 -5.55 8.34 -14.11
C SER A 74 -5.69 7.28 -13.01
N ALA A 75 -6.92 7.01 -12.58
CA ALA A 75 -7.25 6.07 -11.53
C ALA A 75 -7.49 4.68 -12.10
N VAL A 76 -6.65 3.71 -11.76
CA VAL A 76 -6.70 2.33 -12.26
C VAL A 76 -7.01 1.37 -11.12
N ASP A 77 -8.03 0.54 -11.29
CA ASP A 77 -8.36 -0.56 -10.38
C ASP A 77 -8.97 -1.73 -11.14
N ILE A 78 -8.89 -2.94 -10.59
CA ILE A 78 -9.59 -4.13 -11.09
C ILE A 78 -11.03 -4.21 -10.57
N ASN A 79 -11.36 -3.41 -9.56
CA ASN A 79 -12.65 -3.38 -8.90
C ASN A 79 -13.45 -2.13 -9.31
N PRO A 80 -14.58 -2.30 -10.04
CA PRO A 80 -15.38 -1.16 -10.47
C PRO A 80 -15.93 -0.32 -9.31
N ALA A 81 -16.25 -0.94 -8.15
CA ALA A 81 -16.80 -0.19 -7.02
C ALA A 81 -15.80 0.84 -6.44
N PHE A 82 -14.49 0.58 -6.51
CA PHE A 82 -13.47 1.55 -6.10
C PHE A 82 -13.37 2.70 -7.11
N LEU A 83 -13.52 2.41 -8.39
CA LEU A 83 -13.53 3.43 -9.45
C LEU A 83 -14.78 4.31 -9.38
N ASP A 84 -15.95 3.72 -9.15
CA ASP A 84 -17.22 4.45 -9.02
C ASP A 84 -17.16 5.49 -7.89
N ASN A 85 -16.40 5.20 -6.81
CA ASN A 85 -16.24 6.10 -5.67
C ASN A 85 -15.51 7.42 -6.03
N VAL A 86 -14.70 7.43 -7.09
CA VAL A 86 -13.90 8.59 -7.52
C VAL A 86 -14.32 9.14 -8.88
N ALA A 87 -15.25 8.48 -9.57
CA ALA A 87 -15.65 8.81 -10.95
C ALA A 87 -16.23 10.23 -11.13
N ALA A 88 -16.81 10.80 -10.07
CA ALA A 88 -17.40 12.14 -10.11
C ALA A 88 -16.40 13.28 -9.83
N LEU A 89 -15.14 12.96 -9.52
CA LEU A 89 -14.13 13.97 -9.23
C LEU A 89 -13.64 14.64 -10.52
N GLU A 90 -13.50 15.95 -10.48
CA GLU A 90 -12.87 16.70 -11.56
C GLU A 90 -11.40 16.29 -11.75
N ALA A 91 -10.92 16.31 -12.99
CA ALA A 91 -9.56 15.94 -13.37
C ALA A 91 -9.16 14.48 -13.04
N VAL A 92 -10.14 13.58 -12.91
CA VAL A 92 -9.95 12.14 -12.69
C VAL A 92 -10.53 11.35 -13.87
N ASP A 93 -9.68 10.57 -14.52
CA ASP A 93 -10.07 9.57 -15.52
C ASP A 93 -10.00 8.18 -14.88
N ILE A 94 -11.04 7.37 -15.00
CA ILE A 94 -11.10 6.02 -14.41
C ILE A 94 -10.86 4.94 -15.46
N TYR A 95 -10.10 3.90 -15.08
CA TYR A 95 -9.75 2.77 -15.95
C TYR A 95 -9.91 1.45 -15.22
N LEU A 96 -10.85 0.62 -15.65
CA LEU A 96 -11.02 -0.75 -15.15
C LEU A 96 -9.98 -1.65 -15.86
N LYS A 97 -8.81 -1.81 -15.24
CA LYS A 97 -7.69 -2.55 -15.83
C LYS A 97 -6.94 -3.38 -14.79
N ASP A 98 -6.37 -4.50 -15.23
CA ASP A 98 -5.45 -5.34 -14.47
C ASP A 98 -4.01 -4.81 -14.69
N ALA A 99 -3.41 -4.24 -13.66
CA ALA A 99 -2.06 -3.68 -13.73
C ALA A 99 -0.94 -4.73 -13.87
N THR A 100 -1.26 -6.03 -13.79
CA THR A 100 -0.31 -7.09 -14.15
C THR A 100 -0.18 -7.30 -15.67
N ARG A 101 -0.92 -6.51 -16.46
CA ARG A 101 -0.85 -6.44 -17.91
C ARG A 101 -0.42 -5.05 -18.33
N PRO A 102 0.11 -4.85 -19.55
CA PRO A 102 0.42 -3.50 -20.05
C PRO A 102 -0.81 -2.59 -19.93
N LEU A 103 -0.65 -1.48 -19.22
CA LEU A 103 -1.77 -0.54 -18.99
C LEU A 103 -2.17 0.21 -20.26
N GLU A 104 -1.26 0.34 -21.25
CA GLU A 104 -1.45 1.15 -22.46
C GLU A 104 -1.80 2.61 -22.13
N LEU A 105 -1.34 3.05 -20.95
CA LEU A 105 -1.39 4.41 -20.46
C LEU A 105 0.06 4.87 -20.32
N GLY A 106 0.43 5.93 -21.02
CA GLY A 106 1.82 6.41 -21.04
C GLY A 106 1.96 7.85 -20.57
N ASP A 107 3.21 8.29 -20.46
CA ASP A 107 3.61 9.68 -20.23
C ASP A 107 3.14 10.28 -18.90
N HIS A 108 2.99 9.46 -17.86
CA HIS A 108 2.72 9.97 -16.51
C HIS A 108 4.02 10.49 -15.85
N ASP A 109 3.91 11.61 -15.17
CA ASP A 109 5.01 12.22 -14.39
C ASP A 109 5.28 11.45 -13.12
N LEU A 110 4.20 10.97 -12.49
CA LEU A 110 4.19 10.23 -11.23
C LEU A 110 3.25 9.04 -11.33
N ALA A 111 3.64 7.93 -10.71
CA ALA A 111 2.74 6.83 -10.40
C ALA A 111 2.71 6.57 -8.89
N ILE A 112 1.56 6.17 -8.37
CA ILE A 112 1.36 5.68 -7.00
C ILE A 112 0.84 4.25 -7.07
N CYS A 113 1.48 3.36 -6.30
CA CYS A 113 1.03 1.99 -6.08
C CYS A 113 1.23 1.68 -4.59
N SER A 114 0.15 1.77 -3.81
CA SER A 114 0.21 1.66 -2.36
C SER A 114 -0.63 0.50 -1.85
N GLU A 115 0.02 -0.51 -1.26
CA GLU A 115 -0.61 -1.71 -0.70
C GLU A 115 -1.45 -2.48 -1.76
N VAL A 116 -0.85 -2.71 -2.91
CA VAL A 116 -1.46 -3.48 -4.01
C VAL A 116 -0.64 -4.71 -4.35
N LEU A 117 0.70 -4.60 -4.34
CA LEU A 117 1.61 -5.64 -4.81
C LEU A 117 1.48 -6.95 -4.01
N GLU A 118 1.13 -6.87 -2.73
CA GLU A 118 0.88 -8.01 -1.86
C GLU A 118 -0.37 -8.84 -2.22
N HIS A 119 -1.28 -8.26 -2.99
CA HIS A 119 -2.48 -8.93 -3.50
C HIS A 119 -2.30 -9.51 -4.90
N VAL A 120 -1.16 -9.23 -5.54
CA VAL A 120 -0.82 -9.75 -6.87
C VAL A 120 -0.17 -11.13 -6.74
N PRO A 121 -0.55 -12.14 -7.54
CA PRO A 121 0.12 -13.43 -7.55
C PRO A 121 1.64 -13.28 -7.72
N PRO A 122 2.46 -14.07 -6.98
CA PRO A 122 3.92 -13.92 -6.98
C PRO A 122 4.57 -14.00 -8.37
N ASP A 123 4.01 -14.81 -9.26
CA ASP A 123 4.44 -14.99 -10.65
C ASP A 123 4.11 -13.79 -11.55
N ARG A 124 3.21 -12.91 -11.12
CA ARG A 124 2.78 -11.70 -11.85
C ARG A 124 3.32 -10.39 -11.27
N SER A 125 3.96 -10.43 -10.10
CA SER A 125 4.43 -9.21 -9.44
C SER A 125 5.48 -8.44 -10.26
N GLN A 126 6.36 -9.16 -10.99
CA GLN A 126 7.31 -8.52 -11.91
C GLN A 126 6.57 -7.82 -13.06
N ALA A 127 5.58 -8.47 -13.68
CA ALA A 127 4.81 -7.90 -14.78
C ALA A 127 4.06 -6.62 -14.36
N MET A 128 3.59 -6.54 -13.11
CA MET A 128 3.01 -5.31 -12.57
C MET A 128 4.04 -4.17 -12.49
N LEU A 129 5.25 -4.43 -12.01
CA LEU A 129 6.30 -3.41 -11.95
C LEU A 129 6.73 -2.97 -13.36
N ASP A 130 6.82 -3.90 -14.32
CA ASP A 130 7.11 -3.61 -15.72
C ASP A 130 6.02 -2.74 -16.36
N SER A 131 4.75 -3.00 -16.03
CA SER A 131 3.60 -2.21 -16.49
C SER A 131 3.61 -0.79 -15.92
N LEU A 132 3.90 -0.64 -14.62
CA LEU A 132 4.08 0.67 -13.98
C LEU A 132 5.25 1.45 -14.58
N HIS A 133 6.36 0.76 -14.90
CA HIS A 133 7.49 1.38 -15.59
C HIS A 133 7.07 1.89 -16.97
N GLY A 134 6.34 1.08 -17.76
CA GLY A 134 5.85 1.46 -19.07
C GLY A 134 4.90 2.65 -19.07
N ALA A 135 4.12 2.83 -18.00
CA ALA A 135 3.15 3.91 -17.86
C ALA A 135 3.76 5.28 -17.50
N LEU A 136 4.98 5.30 -16.98
CA LEU A 136 5.70 6.54 -16.64
C LEU A 136 6.46 7.07 -17.86
N ARG A 137 6.66 8.37 -17.96
CA ARG A 137 7.64 8.97 -18.90
C ARG A 137 9.08 8.69 -18.43
N PRO A 138 10.09 8.77 -19.31
CA PRO A 138 11.50 8.74 -18.89
C PRO A 138 11.78 9.77 -17.78
N GLY A 139 12.44 9.35 -16.71
CA GLY A 139 12.67 10.17 -15.52
C GLY A 139 11.44 10.36 -14.61
N GLY A 140 10.30 9.78 -14.93
CA GLY A 140 9.10 9.75 -14.08
C GLY A 140 9.34 9.01 -12.77
N THR A 141 8.47 9.25 -11.80
CA THR A 141 8.61 8.73 -10.43
C THR A 141 7.53 7.71 -10.12
N LEU A 142 7.88 6.60 -9.46
CA LEU A 142 6.93 5.69 -8.82
C LEU A 142 7.08 5.79 -7.29
N VAL A 143 5.98 6.05 -6.59
CA VAL A 143 5.86 5.90 -5.14
C VAL A 143 5.20 4.56 -4.87
N LEU A 144 5.97 3.63 -4.28
CA LEU A 144 5.56 2.26 -4.03
C LEU A 144 5.56 1.97 -2.53
N THR A 145 4.46 1.41 -2.01
CA THR A 145 4.44 0.82 -0.66
C THR A 145 3.83 -0.57 -0.68
N THR A 146 4.36 -1.45 0.18
CA THR A 146 3.83 -2.81 0.38
C THR A 146 4.29 -3.36 1.72
N PRO A 147 3.56 -4.28 2.37
CA PRO A 147 4.01 -4.94 3.58
C PRO A 147 5.31 -5.72 3.40
N GLN A 148 6.05 -5.84 4.48
CA GLN A 148 7.29 -6.58 4.52
C GLN A 148 7.08 -7.99 5.09
N ARG A 149 7.66 -9.01 4.47
CA ARG A 149 7.45 -10.44 4.79
C ARG A 149 7.71 -10.82 6.25
N PHE A 150 8.68 -10.18 6.90
CA PHE A 150 9.09 -10.46 8.29
C PHE A 150 8.63 -9.36 9.25
N ALA A 151 7.67 -8.54 8.85
CA ALA A 151 7.07 -7.56 9.73
C ALA A 151 6.50 -8.19 11.01
N SER A 152 6.54 -7.45 12.12
CA SER A 152 6.02 -7.95 13.41
C SER A 152 4.57 -8.41 13.31
N VAL A 153 3.72 -7.68 12.59
CA VAL A 153 2.31 -8.04 12.35
C VAL A 153 2.19 -9.34 11.56
N GLU A 154 2.98 -9.50 10.51
CA GLU A 154 2.96 -10.70 9.66
C GLU A 154 3.49 -11.95 10.40
N LEU A 155 4.49 -11.76 11.26
CA LEU A 155 5.00 -12.84 12.11
C LEU A 155 3.95 -13.29 13.13
N VAL A 156 3.24 -12.33 13.73
CA VAL A 156 2.15 -12.65 14.67
C VAL A 156 0.97 -13.29 13.93
N ALA A 157 0.59 -12.78 12.75
CA ALA A 157 -0.47 -13.36 11.94
C ALA A 157 -0.20 -14.84 11.58
N ARG A 158 1.06 -15.23 11.39
CA ARG A 158 1.43 -16.64 11.17
C ARG A 158 1.11 -17.55 12.36
N LEU A 159 1.11 -17.03 13.60
CA LEU A 159 0.73 -17.80 14.78
C LEU A 159 -0.77 -18.16 14.75
N PHE A 160 -1.61 -17.36 14.07
CA PHE A 160 -3.04 -17.64 13.90
C PHE A 160 -3.35 -18.83 12.98
N ARG A 161 -2.36 -19.37 12.28
CA ARG A 161 -2.48 -20.66 11.56
C ARG A 161 -2.67 -21.84 12.53
N PHE A 162 -2.28 -21.71 13.79
CA PHE A 162 -2.54 -22.72 14.80
C PHE A 162 -3.97 -22.57 15.34
N LYS A 163 -4.82 -23.60 15.13
CA LYS A 163 -6.24 -23.57 15.52
C LYS A 163 -6.53 -23.04 16.93
N PRO A 164 -5.77 -23.43 17.99
CA PRO A 164 -6.02 -22.89 19.34
C PRO A 164 -5.71 -21.39 19.44
N VAL A 165 -4.69 -20.90 18.73
CA VAL A 165 -4.32 -19.47 18.73
C VAL A 165 -5.36 -18.67 17.95
N LEU A 166 -5.85 -19.19 16.83
CA LEU A 166 -6.93 -18.57 16.04
C LEU A 166 -8.23 -18.50 16.84
N ALA A 167 -8.59 -19.58 17.59
CA ALA A 167 -9.77 -19.59 18.42
C ALA A 167 -9.69 -18.53 19.54
N LEU A 168 -8.51 -18.40 20.16
CA LEU A 168 -8.26 -17.37 21.18
C LEU A 168 -8.32 -15.96 20.56
N ALA A 169 -7.70 -15.76 19.39
CA ALA A 169 -7.73 -14.49 18.67
C ALA A 169 -9.15 -14.07 18.30
N ARG A 170 -9.95 -14.98 17.72
CA ARG A 170 -11.36 -14.70 17.40
C ARG A 170 -12.18 -14.34 18.64
N ARG A 171 -11.90 -14.99 19.80
CA ARG A 171 -12.56 -14.67 21.07
C ARG A 171 -12.18 -13.29 21.61
N LEU A 172 -10.93 -12.85 21.39
CA LEU A 172 -10.42 -11.56 21.91
C LEU A 172 -10.69 -10.39 20.96
N TYR A 173 -10.65 -10.63 19.64
CA TYR A 173 -10.68 -9.58 18.61
C TYR A 173 -11.95 -9.59 17.77
N GLY A 174 -12.85 -10.54 17.99
CA GLY A 174 -14.12 -10.66 17.26
C GLY A 174 -13.99 -11.22 15.83
N SER A 175 -12.98 -10.82 15.09
CA SER A 175 -12.61 -11.39 13.79
C SER A 175 -11.09 -11.45 13.69
N ALA A 176 -10.56 -12.57 13.20
CA ALA A 176 -9.17 -12.72 12.85
C ALA A 176 -9.16 -13.23 11.41
N ASP A 177 -9.61 -12.36 10.51
CA ASP A 177 -9.56 -12.66 9.08
C ASP A 177 -8.11 -12.57 8.61
N GLU A 178 -7.74 -13.44 7.69
CA GLU A 178 -6.42 -13.39 7.06
C GLU A 178 -6.29 -12.03 6.37
N LEU A 179 -5.10 -11.41 6.48
CA LEU A 179 -4.80 -10.10 5.88
C LEU A 179 -4.92 -10.08 4.33
N GLY A 180 -5.28 -11.21 3.72
CA GLY A 180 -5.43 -11.36 2.26
C GLY A 180 -4.11 -11.22 1.49
N HIS A 181 -2.98 -11.14 2.17
CA HIS A 181 -1.67 -11.01 1.55
C HIS A 181 -1.19 -12.34 1.00
N ILE A 182 -1.09 -12.46 -0.31
CA ILE A 182 -0.63 -13.66 -1.02
C ILE A 182 0.83 -13.56 -1.50
N ASN A 183 1.38 -12.33 -1.54
CA ASN A 183 2.72 -12.05 -2.08
C ASN A 183 3.51 -11.09 -1.17
N LEU A 184 3.98 -11.62 -0.06
CA LEU A 184 4.85 -10.87 0.85
C LEU A 184 6.31 -11.02 0.43
N LEU A 185 6.94 -9.93 0.01
CA LEU A 185 8.33 -9.87 -0.42
C LEU A 185 9.25 -9.36 0.70
N THR A 186 10.47 -9.92 0.76
CA THR A 186 11.55 -9.28 1.52
C THR A 186 12.07 -8.06 0.74
N ALA A 187 12.79 -7.17 1.42
CA ALA A 187 13.38 -6.02 0.74
C ALA A 187 14.31 -6.42 -0.42
N GLY A 188 15.17 -7.43 -0.22
CA GLY A 188 16.06 -7.88 -1.28
C GLY A 188 15.32 -8.44 -2.49
N GLN A 189 14.22 -9.18 -2.28
CA GLN A 189 13.38 -9.68 -3.37
C GLN A 189 12.70 -8.54 -4.12
N LEU A 190 12.10 -7.58 -3.40
CA LEU A 190 11.44 -6.43 -4.01
C LEU A 190 12.44 -5.52 -4.74
N GLU A 191 13.58 -5.20 -4.12
CA GLU A 191 14.62 -4.38 -4.74
C GLU A 191 15.20 -5.05 -6.00
N GLY A 192 15.30 -6.39 -6.02
CA GLY A 192 15.66 -7.15 -7.22
C GLY A 192 14.63 -7.02 -8.34
N GLN A 193 13.34 -7.09 -8.03
CA GLN A 193 12.26 -6.89 -9.01
C GLN A 193 12.22 -5.44 -9.50
N ILE A 194 12.41 -4.45 -8.62
CA ILE A 194 12.49 -3.03 -8.94
C ILE A 194 13.61 -2.77 -9.96
N ALA A 195 14.82 -3.29 -9.69
CA ALA A 195 15.96 -3.15 -10.59
C ALA A 195 15.71 -3.83 -11.95
N LYS A 196 15.11 -5.04 -11.95
CA LYS A 196 14.78 -5.77 -13.18
C LYS A 196 13.73 -5.03 -14.03
N ALA A 197 12.79 -4.31 -13.40
CA ALA A 197 11.81 -3.50 -14.09
C ALA A 197 12.39 -2.17 -14.66
N GLY A 198 13.67 -1.87 -14.45
CA GLY A 198 14.30 -0.66 -14.98
C GLY A 198 14.15 0.58 -14.08
N PHE A 199 13.87 0.39 -12.80
CA PHE A 199 13.83 1.48 -11.84
C PHE A 199 15.13 1.63 -11.05
N THR A 200 15.49 2.88 -10.71
CA THR A 200 16.49 3.20 -9.70
C THR A 200 15.81 3.66 -8.40
N ILE A 201 16.37 3.30 -7.26
CA ILE A 201 15.82 3.67 -5.95
C ILE A 201 16.37 5.03 -5.55
N ALA A 202 15.53 6.07 -5.56
CA ALA A 202 15.88 7.42 -5.13
C ALA A 202 15.78 7.58 -3.60
N ALA A 203 14.76 6.97 -2.98
CA ALA A 203 14.60 6.97 -1.53
C ALA A 203 13.92 5.68 -1.07
N ARG A 204 14.19 5.32 0.19
CA ARG A 204 13.53 4.19 0.85
C ARG A 204 13.21 4.54 2.29
N ARG A 205 12.07 4.07 2.77
CA ARG A 205 11.64 4.22 4.16
C ARG A 205 10.98 2.95 4.67
N ARG A 206 10.99 2.77 5.98
CA ARG A 206 10.24 1.72 6.67
C ARG A 206 9.56 2.32 7.88
N PHE A 207 8.34 1.92 8.11
CA PHE A 207 7.53 2.38 9.23
C PHE A 207 6.46 1.34 9.61
N GLY A 208 5.83 1.57 10.77
CA GLY A 208 4.77 0.73 11.29
C GLY A 208 5.31 -0.44 12.10
N PHE A 209 5.50 -0.24 13.40
CA PHE A 209 5.76 -1.33 14.33
C PHE A 209 4.47 -1.67 15.08
N TYR A 210 4.06 -2.94 15.00
CA TYR A 210 2.79 -3.38 15.57
C TYR A 210 2.98 -4.66 16.39
N LEU A 211 2.54 -4.59 17.65
CA LEU A 211 2.39 -5.74 18.54
C LEU A 211 0.95 -5.78 19.04
N PRO A 212 0.15 -6.81 18.66
CA PRO A 212 -1.29 -6.85 18.87
C PRO A 212 -1.72 -6.55 20.30
N VAL A 213 -1.12 -7.19 21.30
CA VAL A 213 -1.51 -7.00 22.71
C VAL A 213 -1.35 -5.53 23.14
N ILE A 214 -0.22 -4.91 22.82
CA ILE A 214 0.02 -3.50 23.17
C ILE A 214 -0.90 -2.58 22.34
N ALA A 215 -1.00 -2.85 21.05
CA ALA A 215 -1.79 -2.06 20.12
C ALA A 215 -3.27 -2.03 20.50
N GLU A 216 -3.83 -3.18 20.87
CA GLU A 216 -5.27 -3.29 21.10
C GLU A 216 -5.70 -2.88 22.52
N PHE A 217 -4.86 -3.12 23.53
CA PHE A 217 -5.29 -2.94 24.92
C PHE A 217 -4.65 -1.76 25.65
N ALA A 218 -3.54 -1.20 25.15
CA ALA A 218 -2.83 -0.12 25.87
C ALA A 218 -3.17 1.30 25.35
N GLY A 219 -4.10 1.46 24.42
CA GLY A 219 -4.61 2.75 23.96
C GLY A 219 -3.51 3.75 23.54
N LYS A 220 -3.67 5.03 23.93
CA LYS A 220 -2.69 6.09 23.57
C LYS A 220 -1.28 5.84 24.14
N PRO A 221 -1.09 5.38 25.41
CA PRO A 221 0.24 5.02 25.90
C PRO A 221 0.90 3.90 25.11
N GLY A 222 0.14 2.86 24.74
CA GLY A 222 0.63 1.77 23.90
C GLY A 222 1.05 2.26 22.52
N ALA A 223 0.27 3.11 21.89
CA ALA A 223 0.62 3.72 20.60
C ALA A 223 1.90 4.58 20.69
N ALA A 224 2.09 5.32 21.79
CA ALA A 224 3.31 6.09 22.02
C ALA A 224 4.54 5.16 22.20
N LEU A 225 4.40 4.09 22.99
CA LEU A 225 5.44 3.09 23.18
C LEU A 225 5.85 2.44 21.83
N LEU A 226 4.88 1.98 21.04
CA LEU A 226 5.15 1.33 19.74
C LEU A 226 5.83 2.30 18.76
N ARG A 227 5.46 3.58 18.76
CA ARG A 227 6.17 4.60 17.98
C ARG A 227 7.60 4.82 18.47
N GLY A 228 7.84 4.82 19.79
CA GLY A 228 9.19 4.90 20.36
C GLY A 228 10.07 3.72 19.94
N ILE A 229 9.53 2.51 20.00
CA ILE A 229 10.21 1.29 19.52
C ILE A 229 10.51 1.40 18.02
N GLU A 230 9.54 1.81 17.21
CA GLU A 230 9.73 2.03 15.76
C GLU A 230 10.89 2.99 15.49
N GLN A 231 10.93 4.13 16.18
CA GLN A 231 12.01 5.11 16.03
C GLN A 231 13.37 4.54 16.39
N ALA A 232 13.45 3.74 17.46
CA ALA A 232 14.69 3.11 17.91
C ALA A 232 15.21 2.03 16.94
N ILE A 233 14.31 1.21 16.36
CA ILE A 233 14.71 0.10 15.48
C ILE A 233 14.88 0.51 14.01
N ARG A 234 14.28 1.62 13.59
CA ARG A 234 14.32 2.09 12.19
C ARG A 234 15.74 2.26 11.64
N PRO A 235 16.72 2.84 12.35
CA PRO A 235 18.09 2.97 11.85
C PRO A 235 18.86 1.65 11.84
N LEU A 236 18.39 0.61 12.52
CA LEU A 236 19.12 -0.65 12.70
C LEU A 236 18.85 -1.62 11.52
N PRO A 237 19.86 -1.96 10.69
CA PRO A 237 19.68 -2.71 9.44
C PRO A 237 18.96 -4.06 9.60
N ILE A 238 19.26 -4.79 10.68
CA ILE A 238 18.72 -6.14 10.91
C ILE A 238 17.27 -6.07 11.38
N VAL A 239 17.02 -5.32 12.45
CA VAL A 239 15.70 -5.31 13.12
C VAL A 239 14.67 -4.40 12.46
N ARG A 240 15.07 -3.45 11.61
CA ARG A 240 14.12 -2.66 10.81
C ARG A 240 13.25 -3.51 9.87
N GLY A 241 13.63 -4.77 9.64
CA GLY A 241 12.80 -5.76 8.96
C GLY A 241 11.52 -6.14 9.72
N LEU A 242 11.40 -5.78 11.00
CA LEU A 242 10.17 -5.94 11.79
C LEU A 242 9.16 -4.84 11.54
N LEU A 243 9.54 -3.73 10.88
CA LEU A 243 8.61 -2.66 10.50
C LEU A 243 7.72 -3.13 9.35
N TRP A 244 6.44 -2.81 9.44
CA TRP A 244 5.42 -3.38 8.57
C TRP A 244 5.58 -2.94 7.13
N THR A 245 5.53 -1.64 6.88
CA THR A 245 5.55 -1.10 5.52
C THR A 245 6.97 -0.86 5.05
N GLN A 246 7.32 -1.39 3.89
CA GLN A 246 8.45 -0.96 3.09
C GLN A 246 7.96 0.00 2.00
N ALA A 247 8.61 1.15 1.91
CA ALA A 247 8.21 2.26 1.08
C ALA A 247 9.40 2.76 0.25
N TYR A 248 9.15 3.05 -1.02
CA TYR A 248 10.16 3.40 -2.00
C TYR A 248 9.72 4.59 -2.85
N VAL A 249 10.65 5.47 -3.14
CA VAL A 249 10.57 6.42 -4.25
C VAL A 249 11.51 5.94 -5.33
N LEU A 250 10.97 5.63 -6.49
CA LEU A 250 11.68 5.02 -7.61
C LEU A 250 11.70 5.98 -8.79
N ARG A 251 12.79 5.98 -9.55
CA ARG A 251 12.91 6.75 -10.81
C ARG A 251 12.96 5.80 -11.99
N ARG A 252 12.11 6.03 -12.99
CA ARG A 252 12.25 5.37 -14.27
C ARG A 252 13.56 5.79 -14.92
N THR A 253 14.42 4.83 -15.22
CA THR A 253 15.60 5.08 -16.06
C THR A 253 15.17 5.34 -17.52
N ALA A 254 16.06 5.96 -18.25
CA ALA A 254 15.83 6.26 -19.69
C ALA A 254 15.66 4.98 -20.49
#